data_6c66ec62a30077a49b699258311a04d4
#
_entry.id   6c66ec62a30077a49b699258311a04d4
#
_cell.length_a   1.000
_cell.length_b   1.000
_cell.length_c   1.000
_cell.angle_alpha   90.00
_cell.angle_beta   90.00
_cell.angle_gamma   90.00
#
_symmetry.space_group_name_H-M   'P 1'
#
loop_
_entity.id
_entity.type
_entity.pdbx_description
1 polymer ?
#
loop_
_entity_poly.entity_id
_entity_poly.type
_entity_poly.pdbx_seq_one_letter_code
_entity_poly.pdbx_strand_id
1 'polypeptide(L)'
;FSGPHWASTAHTLPSHLALISYSPSLIFEHNLQSLRVVDRLEQRYANFDGLNLTFETREGILKHCSASLACELGEVAQRFIKGESPSLEAQLANVADEVAYNHHDLDDGLRSGLLVFEEVIEQPLVAPHVRRLQQTHPQLSRHRLMAEVIRGMINEQVDDLTQTTEQRLTSRGIE
;
A
#
# COMPACT_ATOMS: atom_id res chain seq x y z
N PHE A 1 36.43 -52.20 -4.97
CA PHE A 1 35.10 -51.60 -5.15
C PHE A 1 35.17 -50.13 -4.69
N SER A 2 35.45 -49.27 -5.63
CA SER A 2 35.54 -47.78 -5.46
C SER A 2 34.17 -47.18 -5.63
N GLY A 3 33.64 -46.50 -4.59
CA GLY A 3 32.43 -45.71 -4.65
C GLY A 3 32.75 -44.29 -5.20
N PRO A 4 31.79 -43.59 -5.85
CA PRO A 4 32.04 -42.34 -6.50
C PRO A 4 32.09 -41.17 -5.50
N HIS A 5 33.14 -40.36 -5.61
CA HIS A 5 33.28 -39.05 -4.97
C HIS A 5 32.26 -38.06 -5.58
N TRP A 6 31.30 -37.62 -4.77
CA TRP A 6 30.49 -36.43 -5.04
C TRP A 6 31.27 -35.22 -4.56
N ALA A 7 31.92 -34.53 -5.48
CA ALA A 7 32.48 -33.21 -5.22
C ALA A 7 31.34 -32.21 -5.03
N SER A 8 31.24 -31.70 -3.83
CA SER A 8 30.40 -30.57 -3.45
C SER A 8 30.90 -29.31 -4.20
N THR A 9 30.26 -28.93 -5.29
CA THR A 9 30.37 -27.59 -5.83
C THR A 9 29.57 -26.63 -4.97
N ALA A 10 30.24 -26.00 -4.03
CA ALA A 10 29.71 -24.84 -3.33
C ALA A 10 29.49 -23.72 -4.37
N HIS A 11 28.26 -23.56 -4.81
CA HIS A 11 27.87 -22.34 -5.52
C HIS A 11 27.98 -21.18 -4.54
N THR A 12 29.03 -20.40 -4.69
CA THR A 12 29.18 -19.09 -4.03
C THR A 12 28.03 -18.21 -4.52
N LEU A 13 27.05 -17.97 -3.65
CA LEU A 13 26.01 -16.96 -3.85
C LEU A 13 26.69 -15.60 -4.05
N PRO A 14 26.17 -14.76 -4.97
CA PRO A 14 26.69 -13.41 -5.18
C PRO A 14 26.71 -12.62 -3.89
N SER A 15 27.78 -11.87 -3.64
CA SER A 15 28.06 -11.14 -2.39
C SER A 15 26.96 -10.17 -1.93
N HIS A 16 26.06 -9.77 -2.83
CA HIS A 16 24.90 -8.92 -2.50
C HIS A 16 23.73 -9.67 -1.84
N LEU A 17 23.65 -11.00 -1.96
CA LEU A 17 22.70 -11.84 -1.22
C LEU A 17 23.19 -12.22 0.19
N ALA A 18 24.49 -12.22 0.40
CA ALA A 18 25.08 -12.53 1.71
C ALA A 18 24.86 -11.41 2.75
N LEU A 19 24.59 -10.17 2.31
CA LEU A 19 24.30 -9.04 3.21
C LEU A 19 22.89 -9.08 3.82
N ILE A 20 21.98 -9.87 3.27
CA ILE A 20 20.61 -10.01 3.80
C ILE A 20 20.56 -10.96 5.00
N SER A 21 21.51 -11.86 5.15
CA SER A 21 21.52 -12.92 6.17
C SER A 21 22.25 -12.57 7.48
N TYR A 22 22.83 -11.39 7.61
CA TYR A 22 23.71 -11.09 8.77
C TYR A 22 23.35 -9.83 9.58
N SER A 23 22.17 -9.27 9.42
CA SER A 23 21.72 -8.16 10.26
C SER A 23 20.42 -8.53 10.98
N PRO A 24 20.47 -8.87 12.29
CA PRO A 24 19.28 -9.23 13.07
C PRO A 24 18.27 -8.08 13.26
N SER A 25 18.56 -6.90 12.73
CA SER A 25 17.75 -5.68 12.88
C SER A 25 17.20 -5.10 11.57
N LEU A 26 17.39 -5.77 10.43
CA LEU A 26 16.64 -5.41 9.22
C LEU A 26 15.23 -5.99 9.31
N ILE A 27 14.40 -5.36 10.13
CA ILE A 27 12.95 -5.43 9.95
C ILE A 27 12.72 -5.09 8.48
N PHE A 28 12.09 -6.01 7.75
CA PHE A 28 11.74 -5.81 6.34
C PHE A 28 10.76 -4.62 6.28
N GLU A 29 11.29 -3.43 6.05
CA GLU A 29 10.50 -2.23 5.87
C GLU A 29 10.07 -2.16 4.40
N HIS A 30 8.82 -2.51 4.13
CA HIS A 30 8.25 -2.53 2.80
C HIS A 30 8.34 -1.17 2.07
N ASN A 31 8.25 -0.07 2.79
CA ASN A 31 8.41 1.29 2.23
C ASN A 31 9.81 1.54 1.70
N LEU A 32 10.84 1.06 2.41
CA LEU A 32 12.22 1.13 1.93
C LEU A 32 12.45 0.28 0.70
N GLN A 33 11.88 -0.91 0.69
CA GLN A 33 11.97 -1.76 -0.49
C GLN A 33 11.24 -1.13 -1.67
N SER A 34 10.08 -0.52 -1.46
CA SER A 34 9.37 0.23 -2.49
C SER A 34 10.20 1.39 -3.03
N LEU A 35 10.83 2.18 -2.15
CA LEU A 35 11.73 3.25 -2.57
C LEU A 35 12.92 2.70 -3.37
N ARG A 36 13.53 1.60 -2.93
CA ARG A 36 14.62 0.95 -3.65
C ARG A 36 14.19 0.45 -5.04
N VAL A 37 12.98 -0.09 -5.16
CA VAL A 37 12.43 -0.52 -6.46
C VAL A 37 12.37 0.66 -7.41
N VAL A 38 11.72 1.76 -7.01
CA VAL A 38 11.50 2.91 -7.89
C VAL A 38 12.77 3.72 -8.14
N ASP A 39 13.73 3.72 -7.23
CA ASP A 39 14.98 4.49 -7.36
C ASP A 39 16.08 3.73 -8.12
N ARG A 40 16.09 2.37 -8.06
CA ARG A 40 17.24 1.59 -8.55
C ARG A 40 16.90 0.34 -9.33
N LEU A 41 15.83 -0.39 -8.98
CA LEU A 41 15.59 -1.72 -9.54
C LEU A 41 14.76 -1.68 -10.81
N GLU A 42 13.93 -0.69 -11.01
CA GLU A 42 13.19 -0.49 -12.27
C GLU A 42 14.19 -0.10 -13.38
N GLN A 43 14.09 -0.80 -14.50
CA GLN A 43 14.95 -0.61 -15.67
C GLN A 43 14.09 -0.24 -16.88
N ARG A 44 13.59 0.99 -16.89
CA ARG A 44 12.69 1.51 -17.93
C ARG A 44 13.40 2.44 -18.91
N TYR A 45 14.51 3.04 -18.50
CA TYR A 45 15.19 4.09 -19.24
C TYR A 45 16.64 3.71 -19.53
N ALA A 46 17.14 4.09 -20.71
CA ALA A 46 18.50 3.71 -21.16
C ALA A 46 19.60 4.48 -20.41
N ASN A 47 19.29 5.64 -19.86
CA ASN A 47 20.30 6.59 -19.35
C ASN A 47 20.43 6.60 -17.83
N PHE A 48 19.51 5.96 -17.10
CA PHE A 48 19.52 5.93 -15.65
C PHE A 48 18.74 4.72 -15.11
N ASP A 49 19.10 4.31 -13.91
CA ASP A 49 18.37 3.31 -13.14
C ASP A 49 17.14 3.95 -12.45
N GLY A 50 16.13 3.11 -12.18
CA GLY A 50 14.90 3.57 -11.52
C GLY A 50 13.99 4.37 -12.44
N LEU A 51 13.02 5.07 -11.81
CA LEU A 51 11.96 5.81 -12.51
C LEU A 51 12.19 7.32 -12.53
N ASN A 52 13.24 7.82 -11.90
CA ASN A 52 13.55 9.26 -11.78
C ASN A 52 12.36 10.08 -11.26
N LEU A 53 11.74 9.62 -10.17
CA LEU A 53 10.60 10.27 -9.54
C LEU A 53 11.00 11.58 -8.85
N THR A 54 10.05 12.50 -8.71
CA THR A 54 10.26 13.74 -7.96
C THR A 54 10.53 13.46 -6.48
N PHE A 55 11.11 14.44 -5.81
CA PHE A 55 11.39 14.37 -4.36
C PHE A 55 10.12 14.06 -3.57
N GLU A 56 9.04 14.77 -3.84
CA GLU A 56 7.75 14.67 -3.16
C GLU A 56 7.14 13.26 -3.29
N THR A 57 7.22 12.68 -4.48
CA THR A 57 6.74 11.31 -4.73
C THR A 57 7.57 10.29 -3.95
N ARG A 58 8.90 10.43 -3.94
CA ARG A 58 9.81 9.55 -3.20
C ARG A 58 9.62 9.67 -1.69
N GLU A 59 9.44 10.89 -1.19
CA GLU A 59 9.10 11.15 0.21
C GLU A 59 7.75 10.54 0.60
N GLY A 60 6.75 10.63 -0.28
CA GLY A 60 5.43 10.03 -0.10
C GLY A 60 5.46 8.50 -0.02
N ILE A 61 6.37 7.84 -0.76
CA ILE A 61 6.57 6.39 -0.68
C ILE A 61 7.09 5.97 0.71
N LEU A 62 7.91 6.81 1.34
CA LEU A 62 8.38 6.59 2.70
C LEU A 62 7.31 6.98 3.71
N LYS A 63 6.23 6.21 3.80
CA LYS A 63 5.10 6.47 4.71
C LYS A 63 5.51 6.50 6.18
N HIS A 64 6.36 5.56 6.56
CA HIS A 64 6.88 5.37 7.92
C HIS A 64 8.38 5.11 7.84
N CYS A 65 9.12 5.75 8.72
CA CYS A 65 10.56 5.55 8.81
C CYS A 65 11.00 5.76 10.26
N SER A 66 11.81 4.85 10.80
CA SER A 66 12.43 5.07 12.11
C SER A 66 13.48 6.18 12.03
N ALA A 67 13.68 6.92 13.11
CA ALA A 67 14.67 8.01 13.14
C ALA A 67 16.10 7.51 12.83
N SER A 68 16.45 6.28 13.25
CA SER A 68 17.75 5.68 12.93
C SER A 68 17.93 5.46 11.43
N LEU A 69 16.89 4.97 10.77
CA LEU A 69 16.90 4.69 9.34
C LEU A 69 16.80 5.97 8.50
N ALA A 70 16.07 6.97 8.99
CA ALA A 70 15.98 8.28 8.36
C ALA A 70 17.35 8.95 8.19
N CYS A 71 18.27 8.77 9.15
CA CYS A 71 19.64 9.28 9.07
C CYS A 71 20.44 8.66 7.90
N GLU A 72 20.14 7.43 7.50
CA GLU A 72 20.82 6.73 6.40
C GLU A 72 20.27 7.12 5.03
N LEU A 73 19.02 7.58 4.96
CA LEU A 73 18.30 7.89 3.70
C LEU A 73 18.50 9.32 3.22
N GLY A 74 19.14 10.19 4.02
CA GLY A 74 19.42 11.57 3.64
C GLY A 74 18.17 12.45 3.54
N GLU A 75 18.13 13.33 2.53
CA GLU A 75 17.12 14.38 2.43
C GLU A 75 15.68 13.86 2.35
N VAL A 76 15.45 12.74 1.64
CA VAL A 76 14.10 12.19 1.43
C VAL A 76 13.42 11.72 2.71
N ALA A 77 14.20 11.48 3.76
CA ALA A 77 13.70 11.05 5.07
C ALA A 77 13.83 12.12 6.16
N GLN A 78 14.27 13.34 5.83
CA GLN A 78 14.51 14.39 6.83
C GLN A 78 13.29 14.76 7.67
N ARG A 79 12.07 14.72 7.08
CA ARG A 79 10.84 15.00 7.79
C ARG A 79 10.62 14.09 9.01
N PHE A 80 11.07 12.82 8.94
CA PHE A 80 10.94 11.88 10.05
C PHE A 80 11.88 12.24 11.21
N ILE A 81 13.07 12.80 10.91
CA ILE A 81 14.01 13.30 11.92
C ILE A 81 13.47 14.55 12.58
N LYS A 82 12.84 15.44 11.80
CA LYS A 82 12.28 16.71 12.27
C LYS A 82 10.88 16.58 12.88
N GLY A 83 10.21 15.43 12.72
CA GLY A 83 8.83 15.22 13.15
C GLY A 83 7.82 16.05 12.34
N GLU A 84 8.15 16.36 11.09
CA GLU A 84 7.27 17.10 10.17
C GLU A 84 6.26 16.18 9.50
N SER A 85 5.07 16.72 9.20
CA SER A 85 4.05 16.01 8.42
C SER A 85 4.48 15.90 6.94
N PRO A 86 4.06 14.85 6.22
CA PRO A 86 4.28 14.76 4.77
C PRO A 86 3.45 15.80 4.02
N SER A 87 3.71 15.92 2.72
CA SER A 87 2.88 16.75 1.82
C SER A 87 1.42 16.34 1.86
N LEU A 88 0.51 17.23 1.45
CA LEU A 88 -0.93 16.92 1.40
C LEU A 88 -1.21 15.75 0.45
N GLU A 89 -0.53 15.69 -0.67
CA GLU A 89 -0.65 14.63 -1.66
C GLU A 89 -0.25 13.28 -1.06
N ALA A 90 0.84 13.24 -0.29
CA ALA A 90 1.28 12.02 0.38
C ALA A 90 0.31 11.59 1.48
N GLN A 91 -0.28 12.54 2.22
CA GLN A 91 -1.32 12.26 3.21
C GLN A 91 -2.57 11.71 2.54
N LEU A 92 -3.01 12.31 1.44
CA LEU A 92 -4.16 11.86 0.66
C LEU A 92 -3.92 10.45 0.09
N ALA A 93 -2.76 10.21 -0.49
CA ALA A 93 -2.39 8.89 -1.02
C ALA A 93 -2.39 7.82 0.08
N ASN A 94 -1.96 8.17 1.30
CA ASN A 94 -1.99 7.24 2.42
C ASN A 94 -3.42 6.86 2.83
N VAL A 95 -4.32 7.85 2.92
CA VAL A 95 -5.73 7.59 3.25
C VAL A 95 -6.42 6.78 2.14
N ALA A 96 -6.13 7.09 0.87
CA ALA A 96 -6.64 6.33 -0.27
C ALA A 96 -6.18 4.86 -0.25
N ASP A 97 -4.94 4.62 0.15
CA ASP A 97 -4.39 3.27 0.32
C ASP A 97 -5.11 2.50 1.45
N GLU A 98 -5.39 3.16 2.58
CA GLU A 98 -6.17 2.57 3.67
C GLU A 98 -7.60 2.23 3.25
N VAL A 99 -8.26 3.11 2.49
CA VAL A 99 -9.58 2.86 1.92
C VAL A 99 -9.54 1.63 1.03
N ALA A 100 -8.58 1.56 0.10
CA ALA A 100 -8.44 0.43 -0.81
C ALA A 100 -8.17 -0.88 -0.05
N TYR A 101 -7.26 -0.85 0.93
CA TYR A 101 -6.86 -2.01 1.71
C TYR A 101 -8.05 -2.60 2.50
N ASN A 102 -8.78 -1.76 3.22
CA ASN A 102 -9.94 -2.20 4.00
C ASN A 102 -11.02 -2.87 3.13
N HIS A 103 -11.23 -2.38 1.91
CA HIS A 103 -12.21 -2.94 0.99
C HIS A 103 -11.73 -4.24 0.33
N HIS A 104 -10.44 -4.36 0.06
CA HIS A 104 -9.85 -5.63 -0.39
C HIS A 104 -9.91 -6.69 0.70
N ASP A 105 -9.63 -6.36 1.95
CA ASP A 105 -9.74 -7.28 3.08
C ASP A 105 -11.18 -7.77 3.27
N LEU A 106 -12.17 -6.90 3.07
CA LEU A 106 -13.58 -7.28 3.10
C LEU A 106 -13.92 -8.29 1.99
N ASP A 107 -13.47 -8.04 0.75
CA ASP A 107 -13.69 -8.97 -0.38
C ASP A 107 -12.99 -10.31 -0.15
N ASP A 108 -11.73 -10.27 0.28
CA ASP A 108 -10.94 -11.48 0.57
C ASP A 108 -11.51 -12.26 1.74
N GLY A 109 -11.96 -11.59 2.80
CA GLY A 109 -12.63 -12.21 3.94
C GLY A 109 -13.90 -12.96 3.56
N LEU A 110 -14.70 -12.37 2.67
CA LEU A 110 -15.90 -13.02 2.13
C LEU A 110 -15.57 -14.18 1.18
N ARG A 111 -14.58 -14.02 0.30
CA ARG A 111 -14.15 -15.06 -0.64
C ARG A 111 -13.52 -16.25 0.05
N SER A 112 -12.75 -16.02 1.09
CA SER A 112 -12.11 -17.08 1.88
C SER A 112 -13.07 -17.78 2.84
N GLY A 113 -14.25 -17.22 3.08
CA GLY A 113 -15.23 -17.73 4.04
C GLY A 113 -14.89 -17.41 5.51
N LEU A 114 -13.93 -16.52 5.75
CA LEU A 114 -13.64 -15.98 7.08
C LEU A 114 -14.74 -15.05 7.58
N LEU A 115 -15.40 -14.35 6.66
CA LEU A 115 -16.55 -13.51 6.95
C LEU A 115 -17.85 -14.16 6.45
N VAL A 116 -18.88 -14.06 7.29
CA VAL A 116 -20.22 -14.57 6.96
C VAL A 116 -20.98 -13.50 6.19
N PHE A 117 -21.41 -13.82 4.97
CA PHE A 117 -22.10 -12.88 4.08
C PHE A 117 -23.33 -12.25 4.74
N GLU A 118 -24.15 -13.03 5.41
CA GLU A 118 -25.37 -12.60 6.09
C GLU A 118 -25.10 -11.61 7.22
N GLU A 119 -23.97 -11.71 7.89
CA GLU A 119 -23.55 -10.77 8.95
C GLU A 119 -22.97 -9.47 8.36
N VAL A 120 -22.25 -9.57 7.26
CA VAL A 120 -21.62 -8.43 6.59
C VAL A 120 -22.66 -7.49 6.00
N ILE A 121 -23.72 -8.01 5.34
CA ILE A 121 -24.75 -7.18 4.72
C ILE A 121 -25.60 -6.38 5.72
N GLU A 122 -25.59 -6.75 6.99
CA GLU A 122 -26.30 -6.04 8.06
C GLU A 122 -25.43 -4.94 8.72
N GLN A 123 -24.15 -4.86 8.39
CA GLN A 123 -23.27 -3.86 8.97
C GLN A 123 -23.70 -2.43 8.56
N PRO A 124 -23.63 -1.44 9.45
CA PRO A 124 -24.13 -0.08 9.20
C PRO A 124 -23.55 0.58 7.94
N LEU A 125 -22.29 0.33 7.63
CA LEU A 125 -21.64 0.88 6.43
C LEU A 125 -22.03 0.12 5.13
N VAL A 126 -22.41 -1.14 5.22
CA VAL A 126 -22.69 -2.02 4.09
C VAL A 126 -24.19 -2.01 3.73
N ALA A 127 -25.04 -2.08 4.73
CA ALA A 127 -26.50 -2.24 4.59
C ALA A 127 -27.18 -1.20 3.68
N PRO A 128 -26.84 0.09 3.71
CA PRO A 128 -27.43 1.07 2.80
C PRO A 128 -27.17 0.78 1.33
N HIS A 129 -25.93 0.37 0.99
CA HIS A 129 -25.55 -0.01 -0.38
C HIS A 129 -26.27 -1.27 -0.84
N VAL A 130 -26.35 -2.28 0.04
CA VAL A 130 -27.08 -3.53 -0.24
C VAL A 130 -28.55 -3.24 -0.56
N ARG A 131 -29.22 -2.47 0.30
CA ARG A 131 -30.65 -2.12 0.12
C ARG A 131 -30.89 -1.39 -1.19
N ARG A 132 -30.05 -0.40 -1.53
CA ARG A 132 -30.16 0.35 -2.79
C ARG A 132 -30.00 -0.57 -4.00
N LEU A 133 -29.01 -1.46 -3.97
CA LEU A 133 -28.76 -2.39 -5.08
C LEU A 133 -29.84 -3.45 -5.21
N GLN A 134 -30.39 -3.97 -4.13
CA GLN A 134 -31.50 -4.93 -4.17
C GLN A 134 -32.79 -4.32 -4.74
N GLN A 135 -33.02 -3.01 -4.52
CA GLN A 135 -34.16 -2.31 -5.12
C GLN A 135 -33.99 -2.12 -6.62
N THR A 136 -32.80 -1.80 -7.10
CA THR A 136 -32.51 -1.52 -8.51
C THR A 136 -32.18 -2.79 -9.31
N HIS A 137 -31.59 -3.78 -8.66
CA HIS A 137 -31.09 -5.02 -9.27
C HIS A 137 -31.40 -6.25 -8.41
N PRO A 138 -32.68 -6.65 -8.26
CA PRO A 138 -33.09 -7.70 -7.31
C PRO A 138 -32.54 -9.10 -7.63
N GLN A 139 -31.99 -9.30 -8.83
CA GLN A 139 -31.50 -10.60 -9.31
C GLN A 139 -29.96 -10.74 -9.28
N LEU A 140 -29.24 -9.85 -8.61
CA LEU A 140 -27.79 -9.98 -8.51
C LEU A 140 -27.39 -11.23 -7.71
N SER A 141 -26.41 -11.96 -8.23
CA SER A 141 -25.76 -13.00 -7.44
C SER A 141 -25.01 -12.36 -6.24
N ARG A 142 -24.81 -13.12 -5.17
CA ARG A 142 -24.05 -12.66 -3.97
C ARG A 142 -22.71 -12.02 -4.35
N HIS A 143 -21.94 -12.66 -5.22
CA HIS A 143 -20.64 -12.17 -5.68
C HIS A 143 -20.75 -10.81 -6.39
N ARG A 144 -21.70 -10.66 -7.31
CA ARG A 144 -21.91 -9.38 -8.02
C ARG A 144 -22.44 -8.30 -7.08
N LEU A 145 -23.34 -8.67 -6.17
CA LEU A 145 -23.87 -7.73 -5.18
C LEU A 145 -22.72 -7.14 -4.34
N MET A 146 -21.84 -7.99 -3.79
CA MET A 146 -20.71 -7.51 -2.99
C MET A 146 -19.71 -6.69 -3.80
N ALA A 147 -19.42 -7.05 -5.04
CA ALA A 147 -18.55 -6.25 -5.89
C ALA A 147 -19.12 -4.83 -6.14
N GLU A 148 -20.43 -4.70 -6.35
CA GLU A 148 -21.09 -3.39 -6.50
C GLU A 148 -21.19 -2.63 -5.16
N VAL A 149 -21.42 -3.32 -4.06
CA VAL A 149 -21.41 -2.73 -2.71
C VAL A 149 -20.05 -2.14 -2.42
N ILE A 150 -18.98 -2.91 -2.58
CA ILE A 150 -17.59 -2.47 -2.33
C ILE A 150 -17.25 -1.27 -3.21
N ARG A 151 -17.59 -1.31 -4.50
CA ARG A 151 -17.40 -0.16 -5.41
C ARG A 151 -18.16 1.08 -4.92
N GLY A 152 -19.41 0.91 -4.48
CA GLY A 152 -20.23 1.99 -3.95
C GLY A 152 -19.64 2.60 -2.68
N MET A 153 -19.15 1.77 -1.77
CA MET A 153 -18.50 2.20 -0.53
C MET A 153 -17.20 2.98 -0.81
N ILE A 154 -16.35 2.48 -1.72
CA ILE A 154 -15.12 3.18 -2.13
C ILE A 154 -15.45 4.55 -2.71
N ASN A 155 -16.40 4.62 -3.64
CA ASN A 155 -16.80 5.89 -4.26
C ASN A 155 -17.31 6.89 -3.21
N GLU A 156 -18.17 6.47 -2.29
CA GLU A 156 -18.68 7.34 -1.22
C GLU A 156 -17.56 7.87 -0.33
N GLN A 157 -16.61 7.02 0.05
CA GLN A 157 -15.47 7.45 0.87
C GLN A 157 -14.51 8.37 0.12
N VAL A 158 -14.28 8.15 -1.17
CA VAL A 158 -13.46 9.03 -2.01
C VAL A 158 -14.15 10.39 -2.19
N ASP A 159 -15.44 10.39 -2.44
CA ASP A 159 -16.22 11.63 -2.56
C ASP A 159 -16.21 12.43 -1.25
N ASP A 160 -16.43 11.78 -0.11
CA ASP A 160 -16.38 12.41 1.21
C ASP A 160 -14.98 12.97 1.53
N LEU A 161 -13.94 12.19 1.28
CA LEU A 161 -12.54 12.61 1.46
C LEU A 161 -12.22 13.84 0.63
N THR A 162 -12.59 13.84 -0.65
CA THR A 162 -12.35 14.93 -1.57
C THR A 162 -13.08 16.20 -1.13
N GLN A 163 -14.38 16.10 -0.90
CA GLN A 163 -15.21 17.24 -0.48
C GLN A 163 -14.78 17.81 0.86
N THR A 164 -14.51 16.95 1.85
CA THR A 164 -14.07 17.38 3.17
C THR A 164 -12.70 18.05 3.11
N THR A 165 -11.78 17.53 2.29
CA THR A 165 -10.46 18.13 2.10
C THR A 165 -10.58 19.51 1.48
N GLU A 166 -11.33 19.65 0.40
CA GLU A 166 -11.58 20.92 -0.29
C GLU A 166 -12.19 21.97 0.64
N GLN A 167 -13.22 21.60 1.40
CA GLN A 167 -13.85 22.47 2.38
C GLN A 167 -12.86 22.96 3.45
N ARG A 168 -11.99 22.07 3.95
CA ARG A 168 -10.99 22.40 4.97
C ARG A 168 -9.90 23.31 4.42
N LEU A 169 -9.42 23.07 3.18
CA LEU A 169 -8.45 23.93 2.51
C LEU A 169 -9.03 25.33 2.31
N THR A 170 -10.21 25.41 1.70
CA THR A 170 -10.93 26.69 1.48
C THR A 170 -11.15 27.45 2.78
N SER A 171 -11.59 26.78 3.84
CA SER A 171 -11.85 27.44 5.15
C SER A 171 -10.57 27.99 5.79
N ARG A 172 -9.40 27.51 5.39
CA ARG A 172 -8.09 27.97 5.87
C ARG A 172 -7.39 28.93 4.90
N GLY A 173 -8.01 29.26 3.78
CA GLY A 173 -7.43 30.14 2.76
C GLY A 173 -6.21 29.52 2.07
N ILE A 174 -6.17 28.20 1.94
CA ILE A 174 -5.14 27.47 1.20
C ILE A 174 -5.72 27.19 -0.18
N GLU A 175 -5.09 27.76 -1.23
CA GLU A 175 -5.42 27.58 -2.64
C GLU A 175 -4.53 26.50 -3.28
#